data_fd2065b4303a70ae35f15c7a51e5bc85
#
_entry.id   fd2065b4303a70ae35f15c7a51e5bc85
#
_cell.length_a   1.000
_cell.length_b   1.000
_cell.length_c   1.000
_cell.angle_alpha   90.00
_cell.angle_beta   90.00
_cell.angle_gamma   90.00
#
_symmetry.space_group_name_H-M   'P 1'
#
loop_
_entity.id
_entity.type
_entity.pdbx_description
1 polymer ?
#
loop_
_entity_poly.entity_id
_entity_poly.type
_entity_poly.pdbx_seq_one_letter_code
_entity_poly.pdbx_strand_id
1 'polypeptide(L)'
;MRRNEFECIDSELMESMLEKIEFGVIIIPDIEPYGAPVSFCYCENEIYLHGAKNGRKYHLLKENPKVSFTATKVYSYILSTFLNNTMIPTQFFFSIYLSGIFKTITEAQRKKHILKTLVQKYEPSHQSLNMDLGQFEGQEKGVFGGTIEIISKSIKAKFGQNLKANAREQIIKDLEKRGTELDKNTIKMIRHFNS
;
A
#
# COMPACT_ATOMS: atom_id res chain seq x y z
N MET A 1 -6.63 -11.18 -13.78
CA MET A 1 -7.63 -10.90 -12.68
C MET A 1 -9.00 -11.48 -13.09
N ARG A 2 -9.84 -11.97 -12.14
CA ARG A 2 -11.19 -12.53 -12.50
C ARG A 2 -12.18 -11.46 -12.97
N ARG A 3 -12.04 -10.22 -12.50
CA ARG A 3 -12.89 -9.07 -12.86
C ARG A 3 -12.02 -7.98 -13.46
N ASN A 4 -11.91 -8.00 -14.77
CA ASN A 4 -11.02 -7.09 -15.51
C ASN A 4 -11.49 -5.64 -15.43
N GLU A 5 -12.78 -5.40 -15.20
CA GLU A 5 -13.33 -4.05 -15.01
C GLU A 5 -12.73 -3.29 -13.79
N PHE A 6 -12.10 -4.01 -12.86
CA PHE A 6 -11.42 -3.42 -11.70
C PHE A 6 -9.90 -3.40 -11.85
N GLU A 7 -9.36 -3.89 -12.95
CA GLU A 7 -7.91 -3.85 -13.18
C GLU A 7 -7.45 -2.42 -13.46
N CYS A 8 -6.40 -2.02 -12.78
CA CYS A 8 -5.77 -0.73 -12.99
C CYS A 8 -4.35 -0.95 -13.52
N ILE A 9 -4.04 -0.37 -14.65
CA ILE A 9 -2.71 -0.44 -15.29
C ILE A 9 -1.93 0.87 -15.16
N ASP A 10 -2.53 1.87 -14.55
CA ASP A 10 -1.94 3.20 -14.35
C ASP A 10 -0.83 3.14 -13.29
N SER A 11 0.42 3.22 -13.74
CA SER A 11 1.60 3.16 -12.88
C SER A 11 1.78 4.42 -12.04
N GLU A 12 1.43 5.61 -12.54
CA GLU A 12 1.54 6.87 -11.80
C GLU A 12 0.54 6.90 -10.64
N LEU A 13 -0.69 6.44 -10.91
CA LEU A 13 -1.69 6.28 -9.86
C LEU A 13 -1.25 5.27 -8.82
N MET A 14 -0.65 4.13 -9.24
CA MET A 14 -0.10 3.13 -8.33
C MET A 14 0.93 3.75 -7.38
N GLU A 15 1.90 4.47 -7.90
CA GLU A 15 2.95 5.14 -7.12
C GLU A 15 2.36 6.13 -6.14
N SER A 16 1.47 7.01 -6.62
CA SER A 16 0.76 7.97 -5.76
C SER A 16 -0.08 7.28 -4.66
N MET A 17 -0.62 6.09 -4.91
CA MET A 17 -1.36 5.35 -3.90
C MET A 17 -0.44 4.66 -2.90
N LEU A 18 0.70 4.10 -3.35
CA LEU A 18 1.70 3.50 -2.45
C LEU A 18 2.30 4.52 -1.47
N GLU A 19 2.45 5.77 -1.89
CA GLU A 19 2.85 6.86 -1.00
C GLU A 19 1.82 7.13 0.11
N LYS A 20 0.53 7.03 -0.21
CA LYS A 20 -0.59 7.32 0.71
C LYS A 20 -1.00 6.15 1.58
N ILE A 21 -0.50 4.94 1.31
CA ILE A 21 -0.78 3.75 2.12
C ILE A 21 0.29 3.62 3.18
N GLU A 22 -0.11 3.66 4.45
CA GLU A 22 0.82 3.64 5.58
C GLU A 22 1.37 2.25 5.87
N PHE A 23 0.53 1.20 5.73
CA PHE A 23 0.89 -0.17 6.05
C PHE A 23 0.64 -1.11 4.88
N GLY A 24 1.56 -2.05 4.70
CA GLY A 24 1.37 -3.22 3.88
C GLY A 24 1.54 -4.49 4.70
N VAL A 25 1.24 -5.62 4.09
CA VAL A 25 1.50 -6.95 4.65
C VAL A 25 2.47 -7.68 3.73
N ILE A 26 3.64 -8.03 4.27
CA ILE A 26 4.54 -8.96 3.59
C ILE A 26 4.14 -10.38 3.95
N ILE A 27 4.03 -11.25 2.96
CA ILE A 27 3.66 -12.66 3.10
C ILE A 27 4.91 -13.47 2.77
N ILE A 28 5.41 -14.18 3.77
CA ILE A 28 6.68 -14.89 3.72
C ILE A 28 6.37 -16.38 3.79
N PRO A 29 6.93 -17.20 2.89
CA PRO A 29 6.76 -18.65 2.95
C PRO A 29 7.42 -19.22 4.21
N ASP A 30 6.70 -20.09 4.87
CA ASP A 30 7.15 -20.88 6.03
C ASP A 30 6.28 -22.15 6.07
N ILE A 31 6.47 -23.03 7.03
CA ILE A 31 5.61 -24.23 7.25
C ILE A 31 4.14 -23.77 7.29
N GLU A 32 3.85 -22.74 8.07
CA GLU A 32 2.60 -22.00 8.00
C GLU A 32 2.87 -20.63 7.34
N PRO A 33 2.10 -20.24 6.29
CA PRO A 33 2.27 -18.95 5.66
C PRO A 33 2.28 -17.81 6.70
N TYR A 34 3.32 -16.97 6.69
CA TYR A 34 3.49 -15.92 7.67
C TYR A 34 3.26 -14.55 7.07
N GLY A 35 2.15 -13.91 7.47
CA GLY A 35 1.82 -12.52 7.11
C GLY A 35 2.27 -11.56 8.20
N ALA A 36 3.11 -10.58 7.87
CA ALA A 36 3.57 -9.55 8.80
C ALA A 36 3.18 -8.15 8.31
N PRO A 37 2.44 -7.35 9.11
CA PRO A 37 2.27 -5.93 8.85
C PRO A 37 3.61 -5.21 8.90
N VAL A 38 3.85 -4.31 7.94
CA VAL A 38 5.10 -3.53 7.86
C VAL A 38 4.83 -2.11 7.37
N SER A 39 5.54 -1.16 7.94
CA SER A 39 5.76 0.14 7.33
C SER A 39 6.68 -0.03 6.13
N PHE A 40 6.40 0.65 5.05
CA PHE A 40 7.14 0.51 3.80
C PHE A 40 7.21 1.82 3.03
N CYS A 41 8.14 1.91 2.10
CA CYS A 41 8.09 2.90 1.03
C CYS A 41 8.32 2.22 -0.33
N TYR A 42 7.86 2.90 -1.37
CA TYR A 42 8.08 2.49 -2.76
C TYR A 42 9.02 3.51 -3.40
N CYS A 43 10.10 3.04 -3.96
CA CYS A 43 11.08 3.84 -4.65
C CYS A 43 11.85 2.97 -5.64
N GLU A 44 12.23 3.52 -6.78
CA GLU A 44 13.05 2.81 -7.79
C GLU A 44 12.47 1.45 -8.24
N ASN A 45 11.13 1.35 -8.31
CA ASN A 45 10.39 0.12 -8.63
C ASN A 45 10.60 -1.04 -7.63
N GLU A 46 10.95 -0.72 -6.38
CA GLU A 46 11.11 -1.67 -5.27
C GLU A 46 10.27 -1.26 -4.07
N ILE A 47 9.87 -2.22 -3.26
CA ILE A 47 9.31 -1.98 -1.91
C ILE A 47 10.44 -2.05 -0.89
N TYR A 48 10.68 -0.96 -0.19
CA TYR A 48 11.65 -0.88 0.89
C TYR A 48 10.97 -1.07 2.24
N LEU A 49 11.60 -1.85 3.10
CA LEU A 49 11.16 -2.03 4.49
C LEU A 49 12.36 -2.25 5.42
N HIS A 50 12.10 -2.06 6.71
CA HIS A 50 13.09 -2.33 7.76
C HIS A 50 12.46 -3.08 8.94
N GLY A 51 13.31 -3.55 9.84
CA GLY A 51 12.87 -4.21 11.07
C GLY A 51 14.03 -4.55 11.99
N ALA A 52 13.70 -5.06 13.17
CA ALA A 52 14.71 -5.53 14.12
C ALA A 52 15.39 -6.81 13.61
N LYS A 53 16.68 -6.97 13.91
CA LYS A 53 17.50 -8.16 13.57
C LYS A 53 17.18 -9.35 14.49
N ASN A 54 15.92 -9.53 14.84
CA ASN A 54 15.46 -10.65 15.67
C ASN A 54 14.03 -11.02 15.28
N GLY A 55 13.56 -12.16 15.83
CA GLY A 55 12.21 -12.65 15.63
C GLY A 55 11.97 -13.33 14.28
N ARG A 56 10.78 -13.95 14.14
CA ARG A 56 10.39 -14.81 13.00
C ARG A 56 10.56 -14.12 11.65
N LYS A 57 10.10 -12.87 11.53
CA LYS A 57 10.22 -12.09 10.29
C LYS A 57 11.67 -11.98 9.81
N TYR A 58 12.59 -11.60 10.68
CA TYR A 58 14.00 -11.48 10.33
C TYR A 58 14.61 -12.82 9.92
N HIS A 59 14.36 -13.88 10.70
CA HIS A 59 14.92 -15.21 10.41
C HIS A 59 14.47 -15.76 9.06
N LEU A 60 13.23 -15.49 8.64
CA LEU A 60 12.74 -15.91 7.35
C LEU A 60 13.27 -15.03 6.20
N LEU A 61 13.34 -13.70 6.40
CA LEU A 61 13.73 -12.78 5.35
C LEU A 61 15.24 -12.78 5.04
N LYS A 62 16.09 -13.09 6.02
CA LYS A 62 17.55 -13.13 5.82
C LYS A 62 18.02 -14.13 4.75
N GLU A 63 17.20 -15.14 4.45
CA GLU A 63 17.47 -16.14 3.41
C GLU A 63 17.07 -15.65 2.00
N ASN A 64 16.68 -14.39 1.86
CA ASN A 64 16.23 -13.77 0.60
C ASN A 64 15.13 -14.57 -0.13
N PRO A 65 14.02 -14.90 0.54
CA PRO A 65 12.99 -15.74 -0.04
C PRO A 65 12.18 -15.02 -1.12
N LYS A 66 11.50 -15.80 -1.95
CA LYS A 66 10.38 -15.29 -2.74
C LYS A 66 9.23 -14.93 -1.81
N VAL A 67 8.72 -13.72 -1.91
CA VAL A 67 7.66 -13.20 -1.05
C VAL A 67 6.51 -12.62 -1.87
N SER A 68 5.37 -12.43 -1.21
CA SER A 68 4.31 -11.57 -1.71
C SER A 68 4.14 -10.37 -0.79
N PHE A 69 3.63 -9.30 -1.34
CA PHE A 69 3.31 -8.09 -0.59
C PHE A 69 1.95 -7.56 -1.05
N THR A 70 1.16 -7.10 -0.10
CA THR A 70 -0.11 -6.44 -0.40
C THR A 70 -0.27 -5.17 0.43
N ALA A 71 -0.85 -4.15 -0.20
CA ALA A 71 -1.21 -2.91 0.46
C ALA A 71 -2.56 -2.43 -0.06
N THR A 72 -3.39 -1.87 0.82
CA THR A 72 -4.75 -1.47 0.46
C THR A 72 -5.08 -0.10 1.04
N LYS A 73 -5.57 0.80 0.16
CA LYS A 73 -6.23 2.04 0.57
C LYS A 73 -7.73 1.80 0.60
N VAL A 74 -8.28 1.89 1.79
CA VAL A 74 -9.72 1.78 2.00
C VAL A 74 -10.37 3.12 1.63
N TYR A 75 -11.51 3.03 0.97
CA TYR A 75 -12.40 4.13 0.63
C TYR A 75 -13.77 3.91 1.28
N SER A 76 -14.81 4.58 0.83
CA SER A 76 -16.11 4.49 1.49
C SER A 76 -16.72 3.10 1.42
N TYR A 77 -17.29 2.69 2.53
CA TYR A 77 -18.23 1.57 2.56
C TYR A 77 -19.58 2.03 2.00
N ILE A 78 -20.09 1.29 1.03
CA ILE A 78 -21.36 1.53 0.37
C ILE A 78 -22.43 0.73 1.12
N LEU A 79 -23.35 1.44 1.74
CA LEU A 79 -24.34 0.85 2.63
C LEU A 79 -25.46 0.14 1.86
N SER A 80 -26.14 -0.81 2.50
CA SER A 80 -27.34 -1.45 1.95
C SER A 80 -28.48 -0.47 1.71
N THR A 81 -28.52 0.64 2.44
CA THR A 81 -29.53 1.70 2.32
C THR A 81 -29.31 2.63 1.12
N PHE A 82 -28.13 2.53 0.46
CA PHE A 82 -27.86 3.28 -0.77
C PHE A 82 -28.69 2.71 -1.94
N LEU A 83 -28.86 3.47 -3.00
CA LEU A 83 -29.67 3.09 -4.17
C LEU A 83 -31.12 2.72 -3.78
N ASN A 84 -31.74 3.52 -2.90
CA ASN A 84 -33.09 3.28 -2.43
C ASN A 84 -33.29 1.88 -1.80
N ASN A 85 -32.34 1.45 -0.97
CA ASN A 85 -32.28 0.16 -0.27
C ASN A 85 -32.15 -1.07 -1.20
N THR A 86 -31.57 -0.91 -2.38
CA THR A 86 -31.36 -2.04 -3.33
C THR A 86 -29.89 -2.47 -3.40
N MET A 87 -29.02 -1.84 -2.62
CA MET A 87 -27.57 -2.11 -2.68
C MET A 87 -27.18 -3.32 -1.82
N ILE A 88 -26.41 -4.23 -2.39
CA ILE A 88 -25.61 -5.18 -1.59
C ILE A 88 -24.44 -4.42 -1.01
N PRO A 89 -24.29 -4.37 0.33
CA PRO A 89 -23.19 -3.61 0.95
C PRO A 89 -21.85 -4.02 0.41
N THR A 90 -20.98 -3.03 0.15
CA THR A 90 -19.67 -3.32 -0.41
C THR A 90 -18.64 -2.26 -0.04
N GLN A 91 -17.37 -2.66 0.02
CA GLN A 91 -16.26 -1.76 0.23
C GLN A 91 -15.73 -1.26 -1.12
N PHE A 92 -15.53 0.06 -1.25
CA PHE A 92 -14.70 0.63 -2.29
C PHE A 92 -13.26 0.72 -1.81
N PHE A 93 -12.31 0.40 -2.67
CA PHE A 93 -10.90 0.32 -2.30
C PHE A 93 -9.98 0.36 -3.52
N PHE A 94 -8.73 0.71 -3.25
CA PHE A 94 -7.60 0.50 -4.13
C PHE A 94 -6.64 -0.47 -3.44
N SER A 95 -6.22 -1.54 -4.13
CA SER A 95 -5.29 -2.51 -3.57
C SER A 95 -4.22 -2.90 -4.58
N ILE A 96 -3.03 -3.16 -4.05
CA ILE A 96 -1.88 -3.62 -4.80
C ILE A 96 -1.48 -4.97 -4.23
N TYR A 97 -1.23 -5.91 -5.12
CA TYR A 97 -0.59 -7.17 -4.82
C TYR A 97 0.70 -7.26 -5.66
N LEU A 98 1.79 -7.57 -5.01
CA LEU A 98 3.10 -7.75 -5.63
C LEU A 98 3.65 -9.13 -5.27
N SER A 99 4.40 -9.74 -6.18
CA SER A 99 5.28 -10.85 -5.86
C SER A 99 6.70 -10.51 -6.29
N GLY A 100 7.68 -10.97 -5.53
CA GLY A 100 9.08 -10.65 -5.81
C GLY A 100 10.03 -11.46 -4.94
N ILE A 101 11.31 -11.11 -5.03
CA ILE A 101 12.36 -11.69 -4.20
C ILE A 101 12.75 -10.65 -3.16
N PHE A 102 12.70 -11.03 -1.90
CA PHE A 102 13.26 -10.19 -0.85
C PHE A 102 14.78 -10.20 -0.94
N LYS A 103 15.41 -9.04 -0.82
CA LYS A 103 16.86 -8.87 -0.79
C LYS A 103 17.25 -8.13 0.49
N THR A 104 18.00 -8.80 1.35
CA THR A 104 18.60 -8.15 2.51
C THR A 104 19.69 -7.19 2.07
N ILE A 105 19.66 -5.98 2.60
CA ILE A 105 20.66 -4.96 2.31
C ILE A 105 21.71 -4.95 3.41
N THR A 106 22.94 -5.21 3.03
CA THR A 106 24.10 -5.22 3.93
C THR A 106 24.88 -3.89 3.88
N GLU A 107 24.83 -3.18 2.76
CA GLU A 107 25.56 -1.94 2.54
C GLU A 107 25.00 -0.80 3.40
N ALA A 108 25.87 -0.14 4.17
CA ALA A 108 25.48 0.90 5.12
C ALA A 108 24.85 2.12 4.44
N GLN A 109 25.38 2.57 3.30
CA GLN A 109 24.86 3.71 2.55
C GLN A 109 23.43 3.45 2.06
N ARG A 110 23.18 2.26 1.49
CA ARG A 110 21.85 1.88 1.01
C ARG A 110 20.83 1.72 2.16
N LYS A 111 21.27 1.22 3.32
CA LYS A 111 20.43 1.19 4.54
C LYS A 111 20.05 2.61 4.99
N LYS A 112 21.01 3.54 5.03
CA LYS A 112 20.74 4.94 5.37
C LYS A 112 19.73 5.55 4.40
N HIS A 113 19.88 5.28 3.10
CA HIS A 113 18.93 5.74 2.08
C HIS A 113 17.51 5.23 2.34
N ILE A 114 17.34 3.94 2.62
CA ILE A 114 16.03 3.33 2.94
C ILE A 114 15.40 3.99 4.17
N LEU A 115 16.16 4.12 5.25
CA LEU A 115 15.67 4.73 6.48
C LEU A 115 15.26 6.19 6.24
N LYS A 116 16.04 6.94 5.49
CA LYS A 116 15.72 8.32 5.10
C LYS A 116 14.42 8.39 4.29
N THR A 117 14.25 7.53 3.29
CA THR A 117 13.03 7.48 2.45
C THR A 117 11.80 7.10 3.27
N LEU A 118 11.93 6.16 4.22
CA LEU A 118 10.85 5.82 5.15
C LEU A 118 10.48 7.00 6.05
N VAL A 119 11.47 7.67 6.63
CA VAL A 119 11.22 8.87 7.45
C VAL A 119 10.53 9.96 6.63
N GLN A 120 10.98 10.24 5.42
CA GLN A 120 10.35 11.24 4.55
C GLN A 120 8.88 10.93 4.26
N LYS A 121 8.55 9.65 4.09
CA LYS A 121 7.15 9.22 3.88
C LYS A 121 6.28 9.44 5.12
N TYR A 122 6.76 9.10 6.31
CA TYR A 122 5.95 9.09 7.53
C TYR A 122 6.03 10.39 8.32
N GLU A 123 7.06 11.20 8.08
CA GLU A 123 7.32 12.47 8.76
C GLU A 123 7.62 13.60 7.75
N PRO A 124 6.71 13.89 6.80
CA PRO A 124 6.99 14.83 5.71
C PRO A 124 7.27 16.27 6.16
N SER A 125 6.84 16.65 7.37
CA SER A 125 7.06 17.98 7.96
C SER A 125 8.37 18.10 8.74
N HIS A 126 9.07 17.00 9.00
CA HIS A 126 10.35 17.00 9.72
C HIS A 126 11.52 17.21 8.75
N GLN A 127 11.71 18.44 8.31
CA GLN A 127 12.91 18.86 7.55
C GLN A 127 14.22 18.75 8.36
N SER A 128 14.13 18.50 9.66
CA SER A 128 15.27 18.53 10.59
C SER A 128 15.89 17.18 10.92
N LEU A 129 15.35 16.07 10.43
CA LEU A 129 16.00 14.78 10.57
C LEU A 129 17.15 14.68 9.55
N ASN A 130 18.22 15.41 9.89
CA ASN A 130 19.47 15.25 9.18
C ASN A 130 20.12 13.93 9.65
N MET A 131 19.84 12.86 8.90
CA MET A 131 20.42 11.52 9.15
C MET A 131 21.96 11.54 9.12
N ASP A 132 22.56 12.63 8.65
CA ASP A 132 24.00 12.82 8.59
C ASP A 132 24.60 13.40 9.89
N LEU A 133 23.75 13.82 10.87
CA LEU A 133 24.20 14.44 12.13
C LEU A 133 24.59 13.43 13.23
N GLY A 134 24.96 12.21 12.89
CA GLY A 134 25.49 11.26 13.88
C GLY A 134 24.52 10.75 14.96
N GLN A 135 23.38 11.41 15.16
CA GLN A 135 22.38 11.00 16.16
C GLN A 135 21.73 9.63 15.89
N PHE A 136 21.83 9.16 14.64
CA PHE A 136 21.41 7.81 14.23
C PHE A 136 22.59 6.86 14.01
N GLU A 137 23.83 7.36 14.23
CA GLU A 137 25.02 6.57 14.03
C GLU A 137 25.06 5.40 15.01
N GLY A 138 25.10 4.19 14.48
CA GLY A 138 25.02 2.94 15.23
C GLY A 138 23.62 2.35 15.39
N GLN A 139 22.55 3.13 15.26
CA GLN A 139 21.17 2.57 15.33
C GLN A 139 20.86 1.68 14.12
N GLU A 140 21.43 1.99 12.95
CA GLU A 140 21.35 1.17 11.75
C GLU A 140 21.94 -0.24 11.93
N LYS A 141 22.81 -0.43 12.93
CA LYS A 141 23.38 -1.75 13.28
C LYS A 141 22.34 -2.67 13.89
N GLY A 142 21.38 -2.12 14.65
CA GLY A 142 20.32 -2.85 15.32
C GLY A 142 19.16 -3.26 14.40
N VAL A 143 19.08 -2.68 13.20
CA VAL A 143 18.01 -2.95 12.25
C VAL A 143 18.52 -3.67 11.01
N PHE A 144 17.68 -4.51 10.40
CA PHE A 144 17.88 -4.94 9.03
C PHE A 144 17.07 -4.03 8.10
N GLY A 145 17.58 -3.82 6.91
CA GLY A 145 16.85 -3.21 5.81
C GLY A 145 16.80 -4.20 4.65
N GLY A 146 15.77 -4.11 3.86
CA GLY A 146 15.66 -4.92 2.67
C GLY A 146 14.69 -4.34 1.66
N THR A 147 14.76 -4.89 0.45
CA THR A 147 13.87 -4.55 -0.66
C THR A 147 13.13 -5.78 -1.14
N ILE A 148 11.97 -5.56 -1.76
CA ILE A 148 11.32 -6.56 -2.58
C ILE A 148 11.54 -6.15 -4.04
N GLU A 149 12.40 -6.90 -4.72
CA GLU A 149 12.59 -6.83 -6.16
C GLU A 149 11.35 -7.40 -6.84
N ILE A 150 10.56 -6.53 -7.49
CA ILE A 150 9.23 -6.88 -7.99
C ILE A 150 9.33 -7.71 -9.26
N ILE A 151 8.78 -8.92 -9.25
CA ILE A 151 8.65 -9.80 -10.41
C ILE A 151 7.29 -9.62 -11.09
N SER A 152 6.22 -9.50 -10.31
CA SER A 152 4.89 -9.29 -10.86
C SER A 152 4.05 -8.39 -9.96
N LYS A 153 3.13 -7.65 -10.56
CA LYS A 153 2.20 -6.78 -9.86
C LYS A 153 0.78 -6.94 -10.40
N SER A 154 -0.20 -6.77 -9.53
CA SER A 154 -1.62 -6.72 -9.86
C SER A 154 -2.27 -5.62 -9.04
N ILE A 155 -2.94 -4.69 -9.71
CA ILE A 155 -3.56 -3.54 -9.09
C ILE A 155 -5.06 -3.63 -9.30
N LYS A 156 -5.82 -3.44 -8.23
CA LYS A 156 -7.27 -3.47 -8.26
C LYS A 156 -7.85 -2.18 -7.69
N ALA A 157 -8.63 -1.50 -8.52
CA ALA A 157 -9.37 -0.29 -8.16
C ALA A 157 -10.86 -0.58 -8.28
N LYS A 158 -11.59 -0.60 -7.18
CA LYS A 158 -13.03 -0.86 -7.17
C LYS A 158 -13.78 0.41 -6.78
N PHE A 159 -14.40 1.04 -7.78
CA PHE A 159 -15.12 2.31 -7.65
C PHE A 159 -16.40 2.35 -8.49
N GLY A 160 -17.12 1.21 -8.59
CA GLY A 160 -18.42 1.13 -9.26
C GLY A 160 -18.35 0.93 -10.77
N GLN A 161 -17.21 0.53 -11.36
CA GLN A 161 -17.08 0.30 -12.81
C GLN A 161 -18.04 -0.76 -13.34
N ASN A 162 -18.44 -1.70 -12.49
CA ASN A 162 -19.42 -2.74 -12.81
C ASN A 162 -20.90 -2.28 -12.70
N LEU A 163 -21.14 -1.03 -12.35
CA LEU A 163 -22.48 -0.46 -12.16
C LEU A 163 -22.90 0.37 -13.38
N LYS A 164 -24.20 0.47 -13.61
CA LYS A 164 -24.76 1.40 -14.60
C LYS A 164 -24.53 2.85 -14.15
N ALA A 165 -24.45 3.78 -15.12
CA ALA A 165 -24.20 5.19 -14.85
C ALA A 165 -25.17 5.81 -13.84
N ASN A 166 -26.48 5.55 -13.99
CA ASN A 166 -27.49 6.06 -13.06
C ASN A 166 -27.32 5.53 -11.62
N ALA A 167 -26.85 4.30 -11.44
CA ALA A 167 -26.58 3.74 -10.13
C ALA A 167 -25.33 4.41 -9.50
N ARG A 168 -24.30 4.68 -10.29
CA ARG A 168 -23.13 5.43 -9.80
C ARG A 168 -23.48 6.84 -9.36
N GLU A 169 -24.27 7.55 -10.17
CA GLU A 169 -24.73 8.90 -9.82
C GLU A 169 -25.56 8.91 -8.52
N GLN A 170 -26.41 7.90 -8.31
CA GLN A 170 -27.15 7.81 -7.06
C GLN A 170 -26.22 7.51 -5.87
N ILE A 171 -25.20 6.65 -6.03
CA ILE A 171 -24.20 6.42 -4.98
C ILE A 171 -23.45 7.72 -4.66
N ILE A 172 -23.09 8.51 -5.68
CA ILE A 172 -22.43 9.82 -5.46
C ILE A 172 -23.32 10.71 -4.60
N LYS A 173 -24.61 10.83 -4.91
CA LYS A 173 -25.56 11.63 -4.11
C LYS A 173 -25.69 11.11 -2.66
N ASP A 174 -25.73 9.80 -2.48
CA ASP A 174 -25.81 9.19 -1.15
C ASP A 174 -24.53 9.45 -0.34
N LEU A 175 -23.35 9.41 -0.99
CA LEU A 175 -22.05 9.77 -0.39
C LEU A 175 -21.98 11.27 -0.06
N GLU A 176 -22.44 12.15 -0.97
CA GLU A 176 -22.52 13.62 -0.74
C GLU A 176 -23.41 13.92 0.48
N LYS A 177 -24.54 13.24 0.60
CA LYS A 177 -25.45 13.38 1.74
C LYS A 177 -24.79 12.92 3.07
N ARG A 178 -23.99 11.85 3.07
CA ARG A 178 -23.24 11.41 4.25
C ARG A 178 -22.08 12.35 4.60
N GLY A 179 -21.37 12.85 3.59
CA GLY A 179 -20.51 14.01 3.65
C GLY A 179 -19.19 13.89 4.39
N THR A 180 -18.69 12.68 4.67
CA THR A 180 -17.38 12.49 5.33
C THR A 180 -16.22 12.83 4.36
N GLU A 181 -15.02 13.13 4.89
CA GLU A 181 -13.84 13.34 4.05
C GLU A 181 -13.50 12.10 3.21
N LEU A 182 -13.74 10.91 3.74
CA LEU A 182 -13.57 9.67 3.00
C LEU A 182 -14.54 9.59 1.82
N ASP A 183 -15.79 10.07 2.00
CA ASP A 183 -16.79 10.11 0.93
C ASP A 183 -16.39 11.06 -0.19
N LYS A 184 -15.90 12.24 0.13
CA LYS A 184 -15.40 13.21 -0.86
C LYS A 184 -14.26 12.61 -1.70
N ASN A 185 -13.34 11.92 -1.05
CA ASN A 185 -12.25 11.24 -1.74
C ASN A 185 -12.74 10.05 -2.59
N THR A 186 -13.74 9.32 -2.11
CA THR A 186 -14.37 8.22 -2.86
C THR A 186 -15.07 8.73 -4.11
N ILE A 187 -15.80 9.84 -4.03
CA ILE A 187 -16.46 10.47 -5.16
C ILE A 187 -15.45 10.86 -6.25
N LYS A 188 -14.29 11.42 -5.88
CA LYS A 188 -13.21 11.73 -6.83
C LYS A 188 -12.76 10.47 -7.58
N MET A 189 -12.59 9.36 -6.87
CA MET A 189 -12.18 8.09 -7.47
C MET A 189 -13.26 7.45 -8.33
N ILE A 190 -14.54 7.55 -7.94
CA ILE A 190 -15.67 7.11 -8.78
C ILE A 190 -15.63 7.86 -10.12
N ARG A 191 -15.48 9.17 -10.09
CA ARG A 191 -15.41 10.00 -11.30
C ARG A 191 -14.19 9.65 -12.15
N HIS A 192 -13.02 9.51 -11.54
CA HIS A 192 -11.77 9.17 -12.24
C HIS A 192 -11.85 7.83 -13.00
N PHE A 193 -12.41 6.79 -12.37
CA PHE A 193 -12.48 5.45 -12.99
C PHE A 193 -13.69 5.21 -13.90
N ASN A 194 -14.57 6.19 -14.05
CA ASN A 194 -15.81 6.06 -14.85
C ASN A 194 -16.04 7.27 -15.78
N SER A 195 -15.00 8.09 -16.01
CA SER A 195 -14.96 9.16 -17.01
C SER A 195 -14.86 8.61 -18.42
#